data_fd012cc0c6a50e411cefc990234af45a
#
_entry.id   fd012cc0c6a50e411cefc990234af45a
#
_cell.length_a   1.000
_cell.length_b   1.000
_cell.length_c   1.000
_cell.angle_alpha   90.00
_cell.angle_beta   90.00
_cell.angle_gamma   90.00
#
_symmetry.space_group_name_H-M   'P 1'
#
loop_
_entity.id
_entity.type
_entity.pdbx_description
1 polymer ?
#
loop_
_entity_poly.entity_id
_entity_poly.type
_entity_poly.pdbx_seq_one_letter_code
_entity_poly.pdbx_strand_id
1 'polypeptide(L)'
;MTIFLWAAPLLLALRPGAAGEDVVALLHQQTQELVDAISSGSAEIWDRYLDPDVRYVDETGTVLTKKEMVDQTKPLPAGVSGTIRISDFVAVVHGDVAVATYVDNESENFHGHELRCRYRNTDTWKRTPAGWRLIAGQVLALREDPPAVPLSAALRREYVGTYVLAPGITYEIRAAGDRLEGQQSGRKPETLLAEGPDVLFVAGKPRYRYVILRNSDGRITGFAQRREAWDLVWTRTAEPKS
;
A
#
# COMPACT_ATOMS: atom_id res chain seq x y z
N MET A 1 68.17 -41.51 1.26
CA MET A 1 67.67 -40.16 1.65
C MET A 1 66.37 -40.00 0.90
N THR A 2 65.26 -40.38 1.55
CA THR A 2 63.93 -40.52 0.92
C THR A 2 63.09 -39.29 1.39
N ILE A 3 62.73 -38.43 0.47
CA ILE A 3 61.91 -37.21 0.74
C ILE A 3 60.44 -37.56 0.63
N PHE A 4 59.71 -37.53 1.76
CA PHE A 4 58.27 -37.62 1.80
C PHE A 4 57.63 -36.24 1.51
N LEU A 5 56.94 -36.12 0.36
CA LEU A 5 56.07 -34.98 0.07
C LEU A 5 54.71 -35.22 0.74
N TRP A 6 54.37 -34.42 1.70
CA TRP A 6 53.05 -34.32 2.28
C TRP A 6 52.19 -33.43 1.37
N ALA A 7 51.20 -34.02 0.72
CA ALA A 7 50.14 -33.26 0.04
C ALA A 7 49.06 -32.89 1.08
N ALA A 8 48.91 -31.63 1.37
CA ALA A 8 47.82 -31.12 2.21
C ALA A 8 46.53 -31.07 1.37
N PRO A 9 45.39 -31.59 1.89
CA PRO A 9 44.11 -31.44 1.21
C PRO A 9 43.63 -30.00 1.31
N LEU A 10 43.39 -29.41 0.15
CA LEU A 10 42.74 -28.09 0.02
C LEU A 10 41.27 -28.26 0.41
N LEU A 11 40.93 -27.97 1.65
CA LEU A 11 39.50 -27.83 2.08
C LEU A 11 38.93 -26.61 1.41
N LEU A 12 38.13 -26.82 0.34
CA LEU A 12 37.25 -25.80 -0.21
C LEU A 12 36.16 -25.51 0.84
N ALA A 13 36.35 -24.44 1.58
CA ALA A 13 35.28 -23.90 2.45
C ALA A 13 34.12 -23.45 1.56
N LEU A 14 33.05 -24.20 1.50
CA LEU A 14 31.77 -23.79 0.94
C LEU A 14 31.31 -22.53 1.69
N ARG A 15 31.25 -21.39 0.99
CA ARG A 15 30.67 -20.15 1.50
C ARG A 15 29.18 -20.36 1.71
N PRO A 16 28.63 -20.16 2.92
CA PRO A 16 27.18 -20.34 3.16
C PRO A 16 26.29 -19.30 2.46
N GLY A 17 26.88 -18.32 1.76
CA GLY A 17 26.13 -17.24 1.09
C GLY A 17 25.47 -17.62 -0.26
N ALA A 18 26.14 -18.45 -1.06
CA ALA A 18 25.70 -18.71 -2.43
C ALA A 18 24.33 -19.45 -2.53
N ALA A 19 24.09 -20.41 -1.65
CA ALA A 19 22.82 -21.15 -1.65
C ALA A 19 21.60 -20.31 -1.21
N GLY A 20 21.81 -19.28 -0.40
CA GLY A 20 20.77 -18.35 0.02
C GLY A 20 20.40 -17.34 -1.07
N GLU A 21 21.39 -16.85 -1.80
CA GLU A 21 21.18 -15.91 -2.93
C GLU A 21 20.44 -16.60 -4.07
N ASP A 22 20.73 -17.86 -4.38
CA ASP A 22 20.00 -18.63 -5.39
C ASP A 22 18.52 -18.81 -5.03
N VAL A 23 18.19 -19.04 -3.74
CA VAL A 23 16.81 -19.17 -3.29
C VAL A 23 16.07 -17.82 -3.39
N VAL A 24 16.69 -16.72 -3.02
CA VAL A 24 16.07 -15.38 -3.12
C VAL A 24 15.77 -15.05 -4.57
N ALA A 25 16.70 -15.30 -5.48
CA ALA A 25 16.49 -15.08 -6.93
C ALA A 25 15.36 -15.97 -7.48
N LEU A 26 15.29 -17.24 -7.06
CA LEU A 26 14.23 -18.15 -7.44
C LEU A 26 12.85 -17.66 -6.96
N LEU A 27 12.75 -17.25 -5.68
CA LEU A 27 11.50 -16.77 -5.13
C LEU A 27 11.05 -15.45 -5.80
N HIS A 28 12.00 -14.57 -6.12
CA HIS A 28 11.70 -13.35 -6.89
C HIS A 28 11.11 -13.70 -8.26
N GLN A 29 11.72 -14.65 -8.98
CA GLN A 29 11.21 -15.11 -10.27
C GLN A 29 9.80 -15.71 -10.14
N GLN A 30 9.60 -16.65 -9.19
CA GLN A 30 8.30 -17.29 -8.96
C GLN A 30 7.21 -16.28 -8.59
N THR A 31 7.55 -15.25 -7.79
CA THR A 31 6.64 -14.17 -7.43
C THR A 31 6.26 -13.34 -8.68
N GLN A 32 7.23 -12.99 -9.53
CA GLN A 32 6.91 -12.28 -10.78
C GLN A 32 6.03 -13.11 -11.71
N GLU A 33 6.28 -14.43 -11.81
CA GLU A 33 5.44 -15.32 -12.60
C GLU A 33 3.99 -15.39 -12.06
N LEU A 34 3.79 -15.38 -10.73
CA LEU A 34 2.46 -15.34 -10.11
C LEU A 34 1.72 -14.05 -10.47
N VAL A 35 2.34 -12.89 -10.36
CA VAL A 35 1.67 -11.62 -10.67
C VAL A 35 1.47 -11.43 -12.18
N ASP A 36 2.36 -11.91 -13.03
CA ASP A 36 2.17 -11.94 -14.49
C ASP A 36 0.98 -12.83 -14.88
N ALA A 37 0.75 -13.92 -14.11
CA ALA A 37 -0.39 -14.82 -14.31
C ALA A 37 -1.75 -14.17 -14.03
N ILE A 38 -1.81 -13.13 -13.19
CA ILE A 38 -3.03 -12.33 -12.98
C ILE A 38 -3.44 -11.65 -14.30
N SER A 39 -2.49 -10.97 -14.94
CA SER A 39 -2.77 -10.24 -16.19
C SER A 39 -3.07 -11.17 -17.36
N SER A 40 -2.41 -12.32 -17.42
CA SER A 40 -2.61 -13.30 -18.50
C SER A 40 -3.79 -14.26 -18.26
N GLY A 41 -4.28 -14.36 -17.03
CA GLY A 41 -5.29 -15.33 -16.62
C GLY A 41 -4.78 -16.78 -16.57
N SER A 42 -3.48 -16.97 -16.33
CA SER A 42 -2.82 -18.29 -16.32
C SER A 42 -3.00 -18.98 -14.97
N ALA A 43 -4.18 -19.54 -14.73
CA ALA A 43 -4.54 -20.22 -13.49
C ALA A 43 -3.60 -21.38 -13.11
N GLU A 44 -2.98 -22.04 -14.11
CA GLU A 44 -2.02 -23.14 -13.91
C GLU A 44 -0.73 -22.69 -13.20
N ILE A 45 -0.34 -21.41 -13.29
CA ILE A 45 0.81 -20.88 -12.57
C ILE A 45 0.49 -20.80 -11.07
N TRP A 46 -0.69 -20.27 -10.74
CA TRP A 46 -1.20 -20.23 -9.37
C TRP A 46 -1.36 -21.66 -8.82
N ASP A 47 -1.95 -22.58 -9.56
CA ASP A 47 -2.06 -23.99 -9.12
C ASP A 47 -0.71 -24.62 -8.86
N ARG A 48 0.31 -24.31 -9.66
CA ARG A 48 1.68 -24.83 -9.50
C ARG A 48 2.34 -24.34 -8.23
N TYR A 49 2.25 -23.04 -7.92
CA TYR A 49 3.03 -22.45 -6.84
C TYR A 49 2.31 -22.37 -5.49
N LEU A 50 0.99 -22.50 -5.45
CA LEU A 50 0.25 -22.51 -4.21
C LEU A 50 0.33 -23.88 -3.52
N ASP A 51 0.51 -23.85 -2.20
CA ASP A 51 0.32 -25.03 -1.35
C ASP A 51 -1.17 -25.39 -1.30
N PRO A 52 -1.56 -26.67 -1.18
CA PRO A 52 -2.99 -27.05 -1.04
C PRO A 52 -3.72 -26.34 0.11
N ASP A 53 -2.99 -26.06 1.20
CA ASP A 53 -3.55 -25.46 2.42
C ASP A 53 -3.24 -23.95 2.53
N VAL A 54 -2.88 -23.29 1.44
CA VAL A 54 -2.55 -21.86 1.44
C VAL A 54 -3.66 -21.01 2.02
N ARG A 55 -3.26 -19.97 2.76
CA ARG A 55 -4.16 -18.91 3.25
C ARG A 55 -3.68 -17.59 2.70
N TYR A 56 -4.45 -17.00 1.80
CA TYR A 56 -4.13 -15.76 1.15
C TYR A 56 -5.14 -14.68 1.51
N VAL A 57 -4.66 -13.52 1.93
CA VAL A 57 -5.51 -12.37 2.24
C VAL A 57 -5.33 -11.34 1.15
N ASP A 58 -6.39 -11.07 0.38
CA ASP A 58 -6.36 -10.09 -0.69
C ASP A 58 -6.41 -8.64 -0.17
N GLU A 59 -6.35 -7.67 -1.08
CA GLU A 59 -6.36 -6.23 -0.77
C GLU A 59 -7.67 -5.74 -0.14
N THR A 60 -8.74 -6.53 -0.21
CA THR A 60 -10.03 -6.24 0.43
C THR A 60 -10.13 -6.83 1.84
N GLY A 61 -9.17 -7.68 2.22
CA GLY A 61 -9.17 -8.41 3.48
C GLY A 61 -9.91 -9.76 3.41
N THR A 62 -10.30 -10.20 2.22
CA THR A 62 -10.93 -11.52 2.01
C THR A 62 -9.87 -12.60 2.11
N VAL A 63 -10.16 -13.65 2.88
CA VAL A 63 -9.26 -14.81 3.02
C VAL A 63 -9.61 -15.85 1.98
N LEU A 64 -8.70 -16.14 1.08
CA LEU A 64 -8.87 -17.04 -0.05
C LEU A 64 -8.11 -18.36 0.16
N THR A 65 -8.71 -19.44 -0.32
CA THR A 65 -8.09 -20.76 -0.47
C THR A 65 -7.43 -20.90 -1.83
N LYS A 66 -6.59 -21.92 -2.01
CA LYS A 66 -6.02 -22.26 -3.32
C LYS A 66 -7.07 -22.37 -4.41
N LYS A 67 -8.16 -23.09 -4.11
CA LYS A 67 -9.24 -23.31 -5.08
C LYS A 67 -9.85 -21.99 -5.54
N GLU A 68 -10.15 -21.10 -4.62
CA GLU A 68 -10.74 -19.79 -4.93
C GLU A 68 -9.78 -18.92 -5.74
N MET A 69 -8.50 -18.90 -5.42
CA MET A 69 -7.48 -18.15 -6.17
C MET A 69 -7.34 -18.66 -7.61
N VAL A 70 -7.27 -19.98 -7.79
CA VAL A 70 -7.17 -20.62 -9.12
C VAL A 70 -8.45 -20.37 -9.93
N ASP A 71 -9.63 -20.53 -9.33
CA ASP A 71 -10.92 -20.33 -10.00
C ASP A 71 -11.14 -18.87 -10.45
N GLN A 72 -10.59 -17.90 -9.68
CA GLN A 72 -10.70 -16.46 -9.98
C GLN A 72 -9.70 -16.00 -11.03
N THR A 73 -8.57 -16.70 -11.19
CA THR A 73 -7.55 -16.35 -12.18
C THR A 73 -8.05 -16.66 -13.58
N LYS A 74 -8.50 -15.61 -14.27
CA LYS A 74 -9.06 -15.69 -15.63
C LYS A 74 -8.48 -14.60 -16.51
N PRO A 75 -8.42 -14.78 -17.83
CA PRO A 75 -8.06 -13.72 -18.75
C PRO A 75 -8.86 -12.44 -18.49
N LEU A 76 -8.20 -11.30 -18.56
CA LEU A 76 -8.86 -10.02 -18.39
C LEU A 76 -9.98 -9.83 -19.44
N PRO A 77 -11.10 -9.22 -19.08
CA PRO A 77 -12.21 -9.02 -19.99
C PRO A 77 -11.84 -8.06 -21.12
N ALA A 78 -12.62 -8.08 -22.21
CA ALA A 78 -12.43 -7.18 -23.35
C ALA A 78 -12.46 -5.70 -22.88
N GLY A 79 -11.51 -4.90 -23.34
CA GLY A 79 -11.38 -3.49 -22.94
C GLY A 79 -10.57 -3.27 -21.65
N VAL A 80 -10.11 -4.34 -21.02
CA VAL A 80 -9.23 -4.28 -19.84
C VAL A 80 -7.90 -4.92 -20.19
N SER A 81 -6.80 -4.25 -19.83
CA SER A 81 -5.45 -4.78 -19.96
C SER A 81 -4.59 -4.21 -18.83
N GLY A 82 -3.56 -4.92 -18.43
CA GLY A 82 -2.70 -4.44 -17.36
C GLY A 82 -1.38 -5.20 -17.26
N THR A 83 -0.49 -4.66 -16.46
CA THR A 83 0.79 -5.28 -16.09
C THR A 83 1.06 -5.04 -14.62
N ILE A 84 1.68 -6.01 -13.97
CA ILE A 84 2.16 -5.89 -12.59
C ILE A 84 3.67 -6.10 -12.61
N ARG A 85 4.41 -5.17 -12.00
CA ARG A 85 5.86 -5.27 -11.85
C ARG A 85 6.22 -5.20 -10.39
N ILE A 86 6.93 -6.21 -9.90
CA ILE A 86 7.40 -6.20 -8.51
C ILE A 86 8.65 -5.33 -8.36
N SER A 87 8.76 -4.64 -7.24
CA SER A 87 9.94 -3.90 -6.79
C SER A 87 10.17 -4.09 -5.30
N ASP A 88 11.30 -3.62 -4.79
CA ASP A 88 11.66 -3.70 -3.37
C ASP A 88 11.56 -5.14 -2.81
N PHE A 89 11.89 -6.13 -3.64
CA PHE A 89 11.83 -7.53 -3.25
C PHE A 89 12.94 -7.86 -2.26
N VAL A 90 12.54 -8.34 -1.09
CA VAL A 90 13.44 -8.86 -0.06
C VAL A 90 12.88 -10.17 0.45
N ALA A 91 13.71 -11.21 0.49
CA ALA A 91 13.35 -12.49 1.11
C ALA A 91 14.38 -12.90 2.16
N VAL A 92 13.87 -13.40 3.29
CA VAL A 92 14.71 -13.99 4.37
C VAL A 92 14.39 -15.47 4.48
N VAL A 93 15.42 -16.28 4.35
CA VAL A 93 15.30 -17.75 4.34
C VAL A 93 15.64 -18.31 5.72
N HIS A 94 14.74 -19.10 6.29
CA HIS A 94 14.86 -19.77 7.57
C HIS A 94 14.68 -21.30 7.39
N GLY A 95 15.74 -21.98 6.98
CA GLY A 95 15.66 -23.42 6.68
C GLY A 95 14.72 -23.74 5.52
N ASP A 96 13.61 -24.39 5.81
CA ASP A 96 12.60 -24.77 4.82
C ASP A 96 11.49 -23.70 4.64
N VAL A 97 11.60 -22.56 5.30
CA VAL A 97 10.64 -21.46 5.19
C VAL A 97 11.36 -20.20 4.74
N ALA A 98 10.72 -19.41 3.89
CA ALA A 98 11.16 -18.08 3.52
C ALA A 98 10.00 -17.08 3.65
N VAL A 99 10.33 -15.88 4.13
CA VAL A 99 9.39 -14.76 4.15
C VAL A 99 9.87 -13.72 3.17
N ALA A 100 9.04 -13.37 2.19
CA ALA A 100 9.32 -12.37 1.18
C ALA A 100 8.40 -11.14 1.37
N THR A 101 8.95 -9.95 1.17
CA THR A 101 8.18 -8.71 1.07
C THR A 101 8.55 -8.01 -0.22
N TYR A 102 7.56 -7.39 -0.87
CA TYR A 102 7.76 -6.68 -2.13
C TYR A 102 6.62 -5.68 -2.38
N VAL A 103 6.77 -4.88 -3.41
CA VAL A 103 5.72 -3.97 -3.87
C VAL A 103 5.29 -4.38 -5.27
N ASP A 104 4.00 -4.60 -5.45
CA ASP A 104 3.36 -4.65 -6.76
C ASP A 104 3.16 -3.22 -7.26
N ASN A 105 3.61 -2.96 -8.46
CA ASN A 105 3.32 -1.75 -9.20
C ASN A 105 2.41 -2.13 -10.37
N GLU A 106 1.16 -1.85 -10.21
CA GLU A 106 0.12 -2.18 -11.17
C GLU A 106 -0.17 -0.98 -12.08
N SER A 107 -0.23 -1.25 -13.38
CA SER A 107 -0.69 -0.31 -14.38
C SER A 107 -1.76 -0.99 -15.20
N GLU A 108 -2.96 -0.44 -15.21
CA GLU A 108 -4.13 -0.99 -15.85
C GLU A 108 -4.73 0.03 -16.84
N ASN A 109 -5.19 -0.44 -17.99
CA ASN A 109 -6.08 0.29 -18.86
C ASN A 109 -7.48 -0.31 -18.74
N PHE A 110 -8.43 0.47 -18.23
CA PHE A 110 -9.81 0.10 -18.08
C PHE A 110 -10.68 0.91 -19.04
N HIS A 111 -11.04 0.32 -20.18
CA HIS A 111 -11.84 0.97 -21.24
C HIS A 111 -11.31 2.34 -21.68
N GLY A 112 -9.98 2.47 -21.79
CA GLY A 112 -9.30 3.71 -22.17
C GLY A 112 -8.87 4.61 -21.01
N HIS A 113 -9.22 4.27 -19.77
CA HIS A 113 -8.77 4.97 -18.57
C HIS A 113 -7.56 4.28 -17.97
N GLU A 114 -6.48 5.03 -17.75
CA GLU A 114 -5.29 4.53 -17.07
C GLU A 114 -5.48 4.59 -15.56
N LEU A 115 -5.26 3.44 -14.91
CA LEU A 115 -5.26 3.28 -13.46
C LEU A 115 -3.86 2.85 -13.03
N ARG A 116 -3.45 3.29 -11.84
CA ARG A 116 -2.19 2.89 -11.22
C ARG A 116 -2.42 2.62 -9.75
N CYS A 117 -2.04 1.41 -9.32
CA CYS A 117 -2.16 1.00 -7.94
C CYS A 117 -0.82 0.42 -7.47
N ARG A 118 -0.60 0.50 -6.17
CA ARG A 118 0.56 -0.11 -5.54
C ARG A 118 0.13 -0.88 -4.31
N TYR A 119 0.70 -2.07 -4.15
CA TYR A 119 0.39 -2.93 -3.02
C TYR A 119 1.68 -3.42 -2.37
N ARG A 120 1.72 -3.45 -1.03
CA ARG A 120 2.76 -4.11 -0.26
C ARG A 120 2.30 -5.52 0.03
N ASN A 121 3.12 -6.49 -0.38
CA ASN A 121 2.85 -7.89 -0.15
C ASN A 121 3.79 -8.45 0.91
N THR A 122 3.30 -9.47 1.64
CA THR A 122 4.11 -10.31 2.52
C THR A 122 3.72 -11.75 2.27
N ASP A 123 4.65 -12.51 1.71
CA ASP A 123 4.47 -13.90 1.33
C ASP A 123 5.32 -14.81 2.20
N THR A 124 4.75 -15.95 2.56
CA THR A 124 5.47 -17.02 3.25
C THR A 124 5.54 -18.24 2.34
N TRP A 125 6.75 -18.64 2.04
CA TRP A 125 7.07 -19.77 1.19
C TRP A 125 7.62 -20.93 2.02
N LYS A 126 7.28 -22.17 1.63
CA LYS A 126 7.78 -23.40 2.25
C LYS A 126 8.41 -24.27 1.19
N ARG A 127 9.58 -24.83 1.51
CA ARG A 127 10.24 -25.82 0.69
C ARG A 127 9.52 -27.16 0.81
N THR A 128 9.21 -27.78 -0.32
CA THR A 128 8.59 -29.09 -0.45
C THR A 128 9.45 -29.97 -1.39
N PRO A 129 9.22 -31.28 -1.48
CA PRO A 129 9.88 -32.12 -2.50
C PRO A 129 9.63 -31.66 -3.94
N ALA A 130 8.52 -30.93 -4.19
CA ALA A 130 8.16 -30.39 -5.49
C ALA A 130 8.61 -28.93 -5.69
N GLY A 131 9.51 -28.41 -4.84
CA GLY A 131 10.02 -27.03 -4.87
C GLY A 131 9.35 -26.12 -3.82
N TRP A 132 9.59 -24.82 -3.94
CA TRP A 132 8.99 -23.85 -3.04
C TRP A 132 7.51 -23.64 -3.35
N ARG A 133 6.68 -23.58 -2.29
CA ARG A 133 5.24 -23.36 -2.36
C ARG A 133 4.84 -22.19 -1.47
N LEU A 134 3.96 -21.34 -1.95
CA LEU A 134 3.35 -20.26 -1.18
C LEU A 134 2.32 -20.86 -0.21
N ILE A 135 2.55 -20.70 1.09
CA ILE A 135 1.68 -21.21 2.17
C ILE A 135 0.82 -20.14 2.80
N ALA A 136 1.27 -18.88 2.73
CA ALA A 136 0.47 -17.73 3.18
C ALA A 136 0.90 -16.49 2.40
N GLY A 137 -0.06 -15.60 2.13
CA GLY A 137 0.19 -14.29 1.54
C GLY A 137 -0.77 -13.26 2.09
N GLN A 138 -0.33 -12.01 2.11
CA GLN A 138 -1.17 -10.87 2.47
C GLN A 138 -0.83 -9.66 1.62
N VAL A 139 -1.87 -9.03 1.09
CA VAL A 139 -1.81 -7.82 0.28
C VAL A 139 -2.28 -6.62 1.09
N LEU A 140 -1.54 -5.51 1.02
CA LEU A 140 -1.91 -4.24 1.63
C LEU A 140 -1.87 -3.13 0.57
N ALA A 141 -3.00 -2.51 0.27
CA ALA A 141 -3.04 -1.37 -0.63
C ALA A 141 -2.21 -0.20 -0.08
N LEU A 142 -1.23 0.26 -0.85
CA LEU A 142 -0.43 1.45 -0.56
C LEU A 142 -1.18 2.67 -1.07
N ARG A 143 -1.81 3.38 -0.16
CA ARG A 143 -2.49 4.64 -0.50
C ARG A 143 -1.45 5.73 -0.73
N GLU A 144 -1.66 6.53 -1.74
CA GLU A 144 -0.84 7.69 -2.07
C GLU A 144 -1.61 8.98 -1.82
N ASP A 145 -0.87 10.07 -1.67
CA ASP A 145 -1.49 11.39 -1.61
C ASP A 145 -2.11 11.71 -2.98
N PRO A 146 -3.32 12.29 -3.01
CA PRO A 146 -3.91 12.72 -4.27
C PRO A 146 -3.13 13.90 -4.86
N PRO A 147 -3.25 14.18 -6.16
CA PRO A 147 -2.77 15.41 -6.75
C PRO A 147 -3.41 16.63 -6.05
N ALA A 148 -2.56 17.55 -5.60
CA ALA A 148 -3.06 18.78 -5.03
C ALA A 148 -3.59 19.74 -6.10
N VAL A 149 -4.77 20.33 -5.87
CA VAL A 149 -5.34 21.36 -6.73
C VAL A 149 -5.28 22.73 -6.04
N PRO A 150 -5.13 23.83 -6.80
CA PRO A 150 -5.12 25.17 -6.23
C PRO A 150 -6.51 25.57 -5.73
N LEU A 151 -6.59 26.13 -4.52
CA LEU A 151 -7.78 26.73 -3.97
C LEU A 151 -7.83 28.23 -4.30
N SER A 152 -9.02 28.75 -4.64
CA SER A 152 -9.22 30.18 -4.77
C SER A 152 -8.99 30.89 -3.43
N ALA A 153 -8.60 32.18 -3.48
CA ALA A 153 -8.46 33.00 -2.27
C ALA A 153 -9.75 33.10 -1.47
N ALA A 154 -10.91 33.07 -2.17
CA ALA A 154 -12.23 33.11 -1.54
C ALA A 154 -12.46 31.83 -0.70
N LEU A 155 -12.26 30.65 -1.28
CA LEU A 155 -12.40 29.35 -0.57
C LEU A 155 -11.44 29.27 0.62
N ARG A 156 -10.18 29.68 0.43
CA ARG A 156 -9.23 29.69 1.56
C ARG A 156 -9.73 30.52 2.74
N ARG A 157 -10.28 31.70 2.48
CA ARG A 157 -10.87 32.59 3.53
C ARG A 157 -12.09 31.95 4.19
N GLU A 158 -12.94 31.26 3.42
CA GLU A 158 -14.08 30.55 3.99
C GLU A 158 -13.71 29.48 4.99
N TYR A 159 -12.60 28.72 4.74
CA TYR A 159 -12.18 27.63 5.60
C TYR A 159 -11.52 28.10 6.90
N VAL A 160 -11.01 29.34 6.93
CA VAL A 160 -10.40 29.92 8.14
C VAL A 160 -11.39 29.93 9.29
N GLY A 161 -10.95 29.47 10.45
CA GLY A 161 -11.77 29.45 11.65
C GLY A 161 -11.31 28.44 12.69
N THR A 162 -11.99 28.43 13.80
CA THR A 162 -11.79 27.48 14.89
C THR A 162 -12.91 26.43 14.88
N TYR A 163 -12.48 25.20 15.02
CA TYR A 163 -13.36 24.03 15.02
C TYR A 163 -13.13 23.23 16.31
N VAL A 164 -14.20 22.73 16.90
CA VAL A 164 -14.18 22.02 18.19
C VAL A 164 -14.62 20.57 17.99
N LEU A 165 -13.84 19.65 18.51
CA LEU A 165 -14.22 18.23 18.61
C LEU A 165 -14.85 17.89 19.96
N ALA A 166 -14.24 18.40 21.03
CA ALA A 166 -14.66 18.20 22.41
C ALA A 166 -14.13 19.36 23.29
N PRO A 167 -14.57 19.51 24.54
CA PRO A 167 -14.00 20.50 25.44
C PRO A 167 -12.47 20.45 25.51
N GLY A 168 -11.81 21.55 25.22
CA GLY A 168 -10.35 21.67 25.19
C GLY A 168 -9.64 21.05 23.96
N ILE A 169 -10.37 20.44 23.03
CA ILE A 169 -9.82 19.86 21.82
C ILE A 169 -10.31 20.69 20.63
N THR A 170 -9.44 21.57 20.13
CA THR A 170 -9.72 22.49 19.02
C THR A 170 -8.82 22.19 17.82
N TYR A 171 -9.30 22.61 16.66
CA TYR A 171 -8.53 22.64 15.42
C TYR A 171 -8.70 24.02 14.79
N GLU A 172 -7.60 24.67 14.53
CA GLU A 172 -7.60 26.00 13.91
C GLU A 172 -7.13 25.89 12.47
N ILE A 173 -7.90 26.43 11.54
CA ILE A 173 -7.50 26.61 10.14
C ILE A 173 -7.17 28.08 9.93
N ARG A 174 -5.97 28.38 9.40
CA ARG A 174 -5.46 29.72 9.13
C ARG A 174 -5.01 29.83 7.68
N ALA A 175 -5.13 31.04 7.14
CA ALA A 175 -4.50 31.39 5.87
C ALA A 175 -3.04 31.81 6.13
N ALA A 176 -2.09 31.20 5.43
CA ALA A 176 -0.67 31.52 5.47
C ALA A 176 -0.21 31.85 4.04
N GLY A 177 -0.41 33.11 3.62
CA GLY A 177 -0.18 33.54 2.25
C GLY A 177 -1.15 32.86 1.27
N ASP A 178 -0.59 32.09 0.33
CA ASP A 178 -1.33 31.33 -0.67
C ASP A 178 -1.73 29.93 -0.19
N ARG A 179 -1.41 29.56 1.06
CA ARG A 179 -1.63 28.24 1.65
C ARG A 179 -2.62 28.28 2.80
N LEU A 180 -3.11 27.11 3.17
CA LEU A 180 -3.82 26.88 4.43
C LEU A 180 -2.93 26.12 5.38
N GLU A 181 -2.98 26.49 6.65
CA GLU A 181 -2.40 25.72 7.75
C GLU A 181 -3.51 25.27 8.69
N GLY A 182 -3.42 24.01 9.11
CA GLY A 182 -4.28 23.44 10.12
C GLY A 182 -3.50 23.06 11.35
N GLN A 183 -4.04 23.35 12.54
CA GLN A 183 -3.40 23.03 13.80
C GLN A 183 -4.39 22.50 14.82
N GLN A 184 -4.25 21.28 15.23
CA GLN A 184 -4.95 20.75 16.40
C GLN A 184 -4.27 21.25 17.68
N SER A 185 -5.05 21.55 18.73
CA SER A 185 -4.53 21.92 20.04
C SER A 185 -3.47 20.92 20.54
N GLY A 186 -2.32 21.45 20.99
CA GLY A 186 -1.18 20.64 21.46
C GLY A 186 -0.37 19.97 20.35
N ARG A 187 -0.65 20.22 19.07
CA ARG A 187 0.09 19.69 17.92
C ARG A 187 0.81 20.80 17.16
N LYS A 188 1.78 20.42 16.33
CA LYS A 188 2.42 21.35 15.39
C LYS A 188 1.46 21.66 14.23
N PRO A 189 1.54 22.86 13.64
CA PRO A 189 0.77 23.17 12.44
C PRO A 189 1.21 22.31 11.25
N GLU A 190 0.28 22.03 10.36
CA GLU A 190 0.48 21.23 9.15
C GLU A 190 -0.11 22.00 7.96
N THR A 191 0.57 21.93 6.81
CA THR A 191 0.04 22.50 5.58
C THR A 191 -1.15 21.67 5.10
N LEU A 192 -2.28 22.32 4.85
CA LEU A 192 -3.47 21.71 4.26
C LEU A 192 -3.44 21.96 2.75
N LEU A 193 -3.42 20.87 2.00
CA LEU A 193 -3.55 20.84 0.54
C LEU A 193 -4.99 20.47 0.19
N ALA A 194 -5.44 20.82 -1.02
CA ALA A 194 -6.77 20.45 -1.50
C ALA A 194 -6.69 19.36 -2.56
N GLU A 195 -7.53 18.35 -2.43
CA GLU A 195 -7.83 17.35 -3.47
C GLU A 195 -8.90 17.87 -4.44
N GLY A 196 -9.76 18.76 -3.94
CA GLY A 196 -10.84 19.44 -4.65
C GLY A 196 -11.53 20.45 -3.74
N PRO A 197 -12.58 21.10 -4.20
CA PRO A 197 -13.41 21.93 -3.33
C PRO A 197 -13.93 21.11 -2.14
N ASP A 198 -13.82 21.68 -0.94
CA ASP A 198 -14.31 21.09 0.31
C ASP A 198 -13.63 19.76 0.74
N VAL A 199 -12.55 19.34 0.06
CA VAL A 199 -11.76 18.15 0.47
C VAL A 199 -10.30 18.54 0.62
N LEU A 200 -9.81 18.52 1.86
CA LEU A 200 -8.43 18.85 2.19
C LEU A 200 -7.67 17.62 2.69
N PHE A 201 -6.36 17.65 2.55
CA PHE A 201 -5.47 16.61 3.05
C PHE A 201 -4.12 17.19 3.51
N VAL A 202 -3.33 16.38 4.19
CA VAL A 202 -1.94 16.68 4.59
C VAL A 202 -1.02 15.71 3.87
N ALA A 203 -0.01 16.23 3.18
CA ALA A 203 0.97 15.40 2.48
C ALA A 203 1.65 14.39 3.42
N GLY A 204 1.86 13.18 2.94
CA GLY A 204 2.39 12.05 3.72
C GLY A 204 1.37 11.40 4.67
N LYS A 205 0.09 11.82 4.61
CA LYS A 205 -1.01 11.21 5.37
C LYS A 205 -2.16 10.75 4.45
N PRO A 206 -1.90 9.84 3.51
CA PRO A 206 -2.85 9.50 2.44
C PRO A 206 -4.15 8.87 2.92
N ARG A 207 -4.20 8.41 4.18
CA ARG A 207 -5.41 7.83 4.79
C ARG A 207 -6.37 8.86 5.37
N TYR A 208 -5.97 10.14 5.48
CA TYR A 208 -6.79 11.17 6.10
C TYR A 208 -7.31 12.17 5.08
N ARG A 209 -8.57 12.54 5.23
CA ARG A 209 -9.21 13.65 4.53
C ARG A 209 -9.93 14.52 5.53
N TYR A 210 -9.93 15.83 5.27
CA TYR A 210 -10.72 16.82 5.99
C TYR A 210 -11.81 17.27 5.03
N VAL A 211 -13.02 16.74 5.20
CA VAL A 211 -14.16 17.02 4.33
C VAL A 211 -14.95 18.15 4.95
N ILE A 212 -14.98 19.32 4.32
CA ILE A 212 -15.71 20.50 4.80
C ILE A 212 -17.22 20.22 4.75
N LEU A 213 -17.89 20.51 5.83
CA LEU A 213 -19.34 20.33 5.96
C LEU A 213 -20.04 21.66 5.83
N ARG A 214 -21.10 21.69 5.00
CA ARG A 214 -21.93 22.87 4.77
C ARG A 214 -23.40 22.59 5.11
N ASN A 215 -24.11 23.61 5.57
CA ASN A 215 -25.56 23.55 5.71
C ASN A 215 -26.27 23.80 4.36
N SER A 216 -27.61 23.84 4.38
CA SER A 216 -28.46 24.12 3.21
C SER A 216 -28.20 25.46 2.56
N ASP A 217 -27.71 26.45 3.32
CA ASP A 217 -27.40 27.80 2.84
C ASP A 217 -25.94 27.90 2.31
N GLY A 218 -25.22 26.80 2.25
CA GLY A 218 -23.82 26.71 1.80
C GLY A 218 -22.80 27.18 2.85
N ARG A 219 -23.21 27.52 4.06
CA ARG A 219 -22.32 27.99 5.13
C ARG A 219 -21.59 26.80 5.76
N ILE A 220 -20.30 26.99 6.03
CA ILE A 220 -19.49 25.96 6.69
C ILE A 220 -19.94 25.80 8.13
N THR A 221 -20.33 24.58 8.49
CA THR A 221 -20.71 24.19 9.85
C THR A 221 -19.61 23.42 10.58
N GLY A 222 -18.63 22.87 9.85
CA GLY A 222 -17.56 22.09 10.42
C GLY A 222 -16.75 21.38 9.35
N PHE A 223 -16.02 20.36 9.78
CA PHE A 223 -15.43 19.38 8.87
C PHE A 223 -15.45 17.98 9.49
N ALA A 224 -15.53 16.97 8.63
CA ALA A 224 -15.31 15.58 9.01
C ALA A 224 -13.85 15.23 8.74
N GLN A 225 -13.09 14.91 9.79
CA GLN A 225 -11.78 14.29 9.64
C GLN A 225 -12.01 12.80 9.38
N ARG A 226 -12.00 12.41 8.10
CA ARG A 226 -12.19 11.05 7.65
C ARG A 226 -10.93 10.25 7.90
N ARG A 227 -11.10 9.18 8.63
CA ARG A 227 -10.06 8.17 8.90
C ARG A 227 -10.62 6.83 8.42
N GLU A 228 -9.88 5.80 8.43
CA GLU A 228 -10.29 4.43 8.07
C GLU A 228 -11.82 4.22 7.92
N ALA A 229 -12.49 3.72 8.96
CA ALA A 229 -13.93 3.42 8.96
C ALA A 229 -14.81 4.50 9.63
N TRP A 230 -14.22 5.53 10.28
CA TRP A 230 -14.96 6.49 11.10
C TRP A 230 -14.52 7.92 10.86
N ASP A 231 -15.50 8.83 10.86
CA ASP A 231 -15.28 10.27 10.78
C ASP A 231 -15.27 10.90 12.18
N LEU A 232 -14.29 11.76 12.47
CA LEU A 232 -14.32 12.68 13.59
C LEU A 232 -14.90 13.99 13.11
N VAL A 233 -16.08 14.36 13.61
CA VAL A 233 -16.76 15.58 13.20
C VAL A 233 -16.35 16.74 14.11
N TRP A 234 -15.74 17.75 13.50
CA TRP A 234 -15.33 19.00 14.12
C TRP A 234 -16.37 20.07 13.80
N THR A 235 -16.95 20.68 14.82
CA THR A 235 -17.97 21.73 14.65
C THR A 235 -17.31 23.10 14.65
N ARG A 236 -17.63 23.93 13.67
CA ARG A 236 -17.14 25.30 13.61
C ARG A 236 -17.73 26.14 14.73
N THR A 237 -16.88 26.86 15.47
CA THR A 237 -17.35 27.82 16.46
C THR A 237 -17.96 29.03 15.75
N ALA A 238 -19.01 29.59 16.31
CA ALA A 238 -19.51 30.89 15.86
C ALA A 238 -18.38 31.91 16.02
N GLU A 239 -18.21 32.80 15.00
CA GLU A 239 -17.32 33.94 15.17
C GLU A 239 -17.80 34.76 16.38
N PRO A 240 -16.88 35.22 17.26
CA PRO A 240 -17.27 36.12 18.31
C PRO A 240 -17.97 37.31 17.64
N LYS A 241 -19.21 37.60 18.05
CA LYS A 241 -19.92 38.80 17.58
C LYS A 241 -19.05 39.98 17.97
N SER A 242 -18.49 40.67 16.94
CA SER A 242 -17.79 41.95 17.09
C SER A 242 -18.70 43.03 17.68
#